data_b446657309317b698fade2d2f669cb85
#
_entry.id   b446657309317b698fade2d2f669cb85
#
_cell.length_a   1.000
_cell.length_b   1.000
_cell.length_c   1.000
_cell.angle_alpha   90.00
_cell.angle_beta   90.00
_cell.angle_gamma   90.00
#
_symmetry.space_group_name_H-M   'P 1'
#
loop_
_entity.id
_entity.type
_entity.pdbx_description
1 polymer ?
#
loop_
_entity_poly.entity_id
_entity_poly.type
_entity_poly.pdbx_seq_one_letter_code
_entity_poly.pdbx_strand_id
1 'polypeptide(L)'
;MYKRQGKINNGILLIIDYAKEAKKYYNSKNSDGTIVSYENQKMKNNVLYSPGNCDLTSHVCIETLINDAETLGFDTVGITKQGEALLALGLAERLYGIQKEFKENLSNALLRREALLRLVDPVCLGDFKWFVFKKFNEKKMNINSTCLR
;
A
#
# COMPACT_ATOMS: atom_id res chain seq x y z
N MET A 1 -2.94 13.45 -4.86
CA MET A 1 -3.18 12.70 -3.62
C MET A 1 -3.75 13.59 -2.51
N TYR A 2 -3.22 14.78 -2.29
CA TYR A 2 -3.55 15.71 -1.18
C TYR A 2 -5.02 16.16 -1.07
N LYS A 3 -5.75 16.29 -2.18
CA LYS A 3 -7.12 16.84 -2.17
C LYS A 3 -8.18 15.96 -1.49
N ARG A 4 -7.95 14.64 -1.37
CA ARG A 4 -8.91 13.71 -0.74
C ARG A 4 -8.70 13.57 0.76
N GLN A 5 -7.47 13.63 1.22
CA GLN A 5 -7.10 13.44 2.62
C GLN A 5 -7.64 14.54 3.54
N GLY A 6 -7.64 15.80 3.07
CA GLY A 6 -8.21 16.91 3.84
C GLY A 6 -9.73 16.85 4.06
N LYS A 7 -10.44 15.96 3.35
CA LYS A 7 -11.89 15.78 3.48
C LYS A 7 -12.29 14.67 4.48
N ILE A 8 -11.32 13.86 4.93
CA ILE A 8 -11.58 12.84 5.95
C ILE A 8 -11.54 13.51 7.31
N ASN A 9 -12.67 13.50 8.01
CA ASN A 9 -12.78 14.03 9.36
C ASN A 9 -12.58 12.96 10.44
N ASN A 10 -13.09 11.75 10.19
CA ASN A 10 -12.93 10.58 11.06
C ASN A 10 -12.76 9.34 10.19
N GLY A 11 -11.76 8.51 10.48
CA GLY A 11 -11.55 7.26 9.76
C GLY A 11 -10.11 6.77 9.77
N ILE A 12 -9.93 5.66 9.09
CA ILE A 12 -8.63 5.04 8.83
C ILE A 12 -8.31 5.19 7.34
N LEU A 13 -7.09 5.57 7.04
CA LEU A 13 -6.54 5.65 5.69
C LEU A 13 -5.46 4.58 5.55
N LEU A 14 -5.67 3.64 4.63
CA LEU A 14 -4.66 2.66 4.21
C LEU A 14 -4.10 3.07 2.85
N ILE A 15 -2.79 3.21 2.76
CA ILE A 15 -2.07 3.43 1.51
C ILE A 15 -1.13 2.23 1.31
N ILE A 16 -1.18 1.64 0.12
CA ILE A 16 -0.29 0.54 -0.29
C ILE A 16 0.44 1.00 -1.54
N ASP A 17 1.77 1.11 -1.46
CA ASP A 17 2.55 1.64 -2.58
C ASP A 17 4.03 1.21 -2.51
N TYR A 18 4.76 1.51 -3.62
CA TYR A 18 6.23 1.37 -3.68
C TYR A 18 6.88 2.51 -2.92
N ALA A 19 7.38 2.24 -1.75
CA ALA A 19 7.96 3.28 -0.93
C ALA A 19 9.42 3.00 -0.57
N LYS A 20 10.20 4.06 -0.50
CA LYS A 20 11.61 4.05 -0.10
C LYS A 20 11.85 5.05 1.01
N GLU A 21 12.73 4.70 1.94
CA GLU A 21 13.29 5.64 2.91
C GLU A 21 13.99 6.81 2.19
N ALA A 22 13.97 8.00 2.76
CA ALA A 22 14.54 9.21 2.17
C ALA A 22 15.99 9.01 1.71
N LYS A 23 16.82 8.31 2.50
CA LYS A 23 18.21 7.99 2.15
C LYS A 23 18.33 7.15 0.86
N LYS A 24 17.37 6.26 0.60
CA LYS A 24 17.32 5.45 -0.62
C LYS A 24 16.60 6.15 -1.76
N TYR A 25 15.70 7.07 -1.44
CA TYR A 25 14.95 7.86 -2.40
C TYR A 25 15.83 8.97 -3.01
N TYR A 26 16.49 9.75 -2.15
CA TYR A 26 17.39 10.84 -2.53
C TYR A 26 18.84 10.36 -2.57
N ASN A 27 19.23 9.67 -3.64
CA ASN A 27 20.61 9.23 -3.87
C ASN A 27 21.07 9.56 -5.30
N SER A 28 22.36 9.47 -5.55
CA SER A 28 22.94 9.83 -6.85
C SER A 28 22.42 9.01 -8.03
N LYS A 29 21.88 7.80 -7.79
CA LYS A 29 21.27 6.98 -8.86
C LYS A 29 19.88 7.47 -9.28
N ASN A 30 19.24 8.28 -8.44
CA ASN A 30 17.93 8.86 -8.68
C ASN A 30 18.02 10.38 -8.97
N SER A 31 19.16 10.87 -9.50
CA SER A 31 19.36 12.30 -9.82
C SER A 31 18.26 12.86 -10.73
N ASP A 32 17.77 12.05 -11.66
CA ASP A 32 16.73 12.42 -12.61
C ASP A 32 15.30 12.11 -12.10
N GLY A 33 15.18 11.76 -10.81
CA GLY A 33 13.93 11.36 -10.18
C GLY A 33 13.67 9.87 -10.25
N THR A 34 12.46 9.47 -9.83
CA THR A 34 12.04 8.07 -9.77
C THR A 34 10.89 7.73 -10.71
N ILE A 35 10.48 8.69 -11.57
CA ILE A 35 9.40 8.49 -12.53
C ILE A 35 9.93 7.66 -13.69
N VAL A 36 9.24 6.56 -13.99
CA VAL A 36 9.50 5.71 -15.15
C VAL A 36 8.20 5.42 -15.87
N SER A 37 8.28 5.10 -17.16
CA SER A 37 7.14 4.64 -17.93
C SER A 37 7.26 3.16 -18.28
N TYR A 38 6.13 2.48 -18.38
CA TYR A 38 6.05 1.10 -18.82
C TYR A 38 5.13 1.02 -20.06
N GLU A 39 5.66 0.45 -21.12
CA GLU A 39 4.91 0.13 -22.33
C GLU A 39 5.09 -1.36 -22.65
N ASN A 40 4.01 -2.11 -22.75
CA ASN A 40 4.04 -3.57 -22.96
C ASN A 40 4.94 -4.28 -21.93
N GLN A 41 4.85 -3.90 -20.65
CA GLN A 41 5.64 -4.40 -19.52
C GLN A 41 7.17 -4.14 -19.63
N LYS A 42 7.61 -3.29 -20.55
CA LYS A 42 8.99 -2.87 -20.68
C LYS A 42 9.18 -1.46 -20.17
N MET A 43 10.16 -1.31 -19.27
CA MET A 43 10.53 -0.02 -18.72
C MET A 43 11.14 0.88 -19.80
N LYS A 44 10.72 2.14 -19.82
CA LYS A 44 11.22 3.22 -20.67
C LYS A 44 11.63 4.40 -19.81
N ASN A 45 12.75 5.03 -20.11
CA ASN A 45 13.21 6.21 -19.39
C ASN A 45 12.57 7.51 -19.89
N ASN A 46 12.00 7.52 -21.09
CA ASN A 46 11.33 8.71 -21.63
C ASN A 46 9.83 8.65 -21.31
N VAL A 47 9.43 9.37 -20.27
CA VAL A 47 8.03 9.42 -19.79
C VAL A 47 7.07 10.14 -20.73
N LEU A 48 7.60 10.93 -21.66
CA LEU A 48 6.81 11.70 -22.64
C LEU A 48 6.77 11.06 -24.03
N TYR A 49 7.37 9.88 -24.19
CA TYR A 49 7.47 9.24 -25.52
C TYR A 49 6.10 8.84 -26.11
N SER A 50 5.19 8.35 -25.31
CA SER A 50 3.88 7.87 -25.78
C SER A 50 2.78 8.17 -24.77
N PRO A 51 2.38 9.47 -24.61
CA PRO A 51 1.35 9.85 -23.65
C PRO A 51 0.02 9.14 -23.94
N GLY A 52 -0.56 8.52 -22.91
CA GLY A 52 -1.80 7.76 -23.02
C GLY A 52 -1.65 6.27 -23.39
N ASN A 53 -0.47 5.83 -23.85
CA ASN A 53 -0.21 4.43 -24.21
C ASN A 53 0.82 3.75 -23.27
N CYS A 54 1.24 4.43 -22.22
CA CYS A 54 2.16 3.89 -21.22
C CYS A 54 1.68 4.18 -19.80
N ASP A 55 2.02 3.28 -18.89
CA ASP A 55 1.80 3.47 -17.46
C ASP A 55 2.97 4.26 -16.89
N LEU A 56 2.67 5.32 -16.13
CA LEU A 56 3.66 6.09 -15.39
C LEU A 56 3.67 5.64 -13.93
N THR A 57 4.85 5.33 -13.41
CA THR A 57 5.03 4.97 -12.02
C THR A 57 6.19 5.72 -11.39
N SER A 58 6.12 5.95 -10.08
CA SER A 58 7.22 6.51 -9.30
C SER A 58 7.21 5.91 -7.89
N HIS A 59 8.36 5.98 -7.22
CA HIS A 59 8.42 5.61 -5.81
C HIS A 59 7.84 6.71 -4.92
N VAL A 60 7.36 6.32 -3.74
CA VAL A 60 6.94 7.23 -2.67
C VAL A 60 8.07 7.35 -1.64
N CYS A 61 8.36 8.57 -1.18
CA CYS A 61 9.25 8.78 -0.04
C CYS A 61 8.46 8.59 1.26
N ILE A 62 8.91 7.66 2.11
CA ILE A 62 8.21 7.29 3.36
C ILE A 62 8.06 8.50 4.27
N GLU A 63 9.15 9.20 4.53
CA GLU A 63 9.18 10.34 5.47
C GLU A 63 8.32 11.51 4.98
N THR A 64 8.33 11.77 3.67
CA THR A 64 7.47 12.80 3.08
C THR A 64 6.00 12.45 3.23
N LEU A 65 5.63 11.18 2.96
CA LEU A 65 4.24 10.75 3.08
C LEU A 65 3.73 10.84 4.52
N ILE A 66 4.56 10.46 5.50
CA ILE A 66 4.24 10.58 6.93
C ILE A 66 4.03 12.04 7.30
N ASN A 67 5.00 12.90 6.99
CA ASN A 67 4.92 14.32 7.32
C ASN A 67 3.68 14.99 6.71
N ASP A 68 3.36 14.65 5.47
CA ASP A 68 2.17 15.16 4.80
C ASP A 68 0.87 14.69 5.45
N ALA A 69 0.81 13.42 5.89
CA ALA A 69 -0.34 12.88 6.59
C ALA A 69 -0.53 13.57 7.94
N GLU A 70 0.55 13.73 8.72
CA GLU A 70 0.54 14.40 10.03
C GLU A 70 0.16 15.88 9.91
N THR A 71 0.65 16.60 8.89
CA THR A 71 0.26 17.98 8.59
C THR A 71 -1.24 18.11 8.30
N LEU A 72 -1.86 17.06 7.76
CA LEU A 72 -3.31 16.99 7.50
C LEU A 72 -4.10 16.50 8.73
N GLY A 73 -3.45 16.31 9.87
CA GLY A 73 -4.04 15.89 11.14
C GLY A 73 -4.34 14.40 11.23
N PHE A 74 -3.58 13.57 10.54
CA PHE A 74 -3.60 12.12 10.72
C PHE A 74 -2.49 11.70 11.68
N ASP A 75 -2.77 10.74 12.54
CA ASP A 75 -1.76 10.03 13.32
C ASP A 75 -1.28 8.82 12.52
N THR A 76 0.03 8.60 12.49
CA THR A 76 0.62 7.39 11.93
C THR A 76 0.40 6.22 12.88
N VAL A 77 -0.37 5.21 12.46
CA VAL A 77 -0.60 3.99 13.25
C VAL A 77 0.55 3.01 13.08
N GLY A 78 1.03 2.85 11.85
CA GLY A 78 2.15 1.97 11.55
C GLY A 78 2.45 1.84 10.07
N ILE A 79 3.62 1.28 9.80
CA ILE A 79 4.10 0.95 8.47
C ILE A 79 4.64 -0.47 8.51
N THR A 80 4.22 -1.30 7.56
CA THR A 80 4.70 -2.68 7.45
C THR A 80 4.85 -3.08 5.98
N LYS A 81 5.50 -4.19 5.72
CA LYS A 81 5.54 -4.80 4.39
C LYS A 81 4.27 -5.57 4.11
N GLN A 82 3.85 -5.61 2.85
CA GLN A 82 2.65 -6.35 2.43
C GLN A 82 2.72 -7.83 2.84
N GLY A 83 3.86 -8.47 2.66
CA GLY A 83 4.03 -9.86 3.06
C GLY A 83 3.77 -10.08 4.54
N GLU A 84 4.31 -9.21 5.41
CA GLU A 84 4.12 -9.26 6.86
C GLU A 84 2.65 -8.99 7.24
N ALA A 85 2.04 -7.96 6.64
CA ALA A 85 0.64 -7.62 6.89
C ALA A 85 -0.30 -8.75 6.50
N LEU A 86 -0.12 -9.35 5.32
CA LEU A 86 -0.98 -10.43 4.85
C LEU A 86 -0.81 -11.71 5.67
N LEU A 87 0.40 -12.03 6.12
CA LEU A 87 0.62 -13.16 7.03
C LEU A 87 -0.08 -12.93 8.37
N ALA A 88 0.01 -11.72 8.93
CA ALA A 88 -0.71 -11.37 10.16
C ALA A 88 -2.23 -11.39 9.99
N LEU A 89 -2.74 -11.15 8.79
CA LEU A 89 -4.17 -11.21 8.44
C LEU A 89 -4.67 -12.63 8.09
N GLY A 90 -3.87 -13.67 8.30
CA GLY A 90 -4.31 -15.06 8.15
C GLY A 90 -4.08 -15.65 6.77
N LEU A 91 -3.09 -15.17 6.01
CA LEU A 91 -2.77 -15.75 4.70
C LEU A 91 -2.32 -17.22 4.80
N ALA A 92 -1.67 -17.61 5.91
CA ALA A 92 -1.24 -18.99 6.10
C ALA A 92 -2.44 -19.95 6.15
N GLU A 93 -3.50 -19.59 6.87
CA GLU A 93 -4.75 -20.36 6.96
C GLU A 93 -5.45 -20.41 5.59
N ARG A 94 -5.41 -19.32 4.84
CA ARG A 94 -5.96 -19.28 3.48
C ARG A 94 -5.22 -20.23 2.54
N LEU A 95 -3.89 -20.25 2.59
CA LEU A 95 -3.07 -21.14 1.79
C LEU A 95 -3.31 -22.60 2.16
N TYR A 96 -3.46 -22.90 3.47
CA TYR A 96 -3.81 -24.24 3.93
C TYR A 96 -5.20 -24.67 3.45
N GLY A 97 -6.17 -23.75 3.44
CA GLY A 97 -7.52 -24.02 2.92
C GLY A 97 -7.53 -24.47 1.46
N ILE A 98 -6.67 -23.88 0.62
CA ILE A 98 -6.56 -24.24 -0.81
C ILE A 98 -6.12 -25.69 -1.01
N GLN A 99 -5.34 -26.28 -0.10
CA GLN A 99 -4.92 -27.69 -0.21
C GLN A 99 -6.13 -28.64 -0.24
N LYS A 100 -7.23 -28.29 0.40
CA LYS A 100 -8.45 -29.09 0.38
C LYS A 100 -9.12 -29.11 -0.99
N GLU A 101 -8.93 -28.05 -1.78
CA GLU A 101 -9.48 -27.88 -3.13
C GLU A 101 -8.73 -28.73 -4.19
N PHE A 102 -7.53 -29.26 -3.86
CA PHE A 102 -6.73 -30.07 -4.80
C PHE A 102 -7.44 -31.33 -5.32
N LYS A 103 -8.36 -31.85 -4.52
CA LYS A 103 -9.14 -33.04 -4.89
C LYS A 103 -10.20 -32.72 -5.95
N GLU A 104 -10.67 -31.50 -6.01
CA GLU A 104 -11.76 -31.08 -6.90
C GLU A 104 -11.21 -30.51 -8.22
N ASN A 105 -10.25 -29.58 -8.15
CA ASN A 105 -9.63 -28.96 -9.33
C ASN A 105 -8.19 -28.54 -9.00
N LEU A 106 -7.26 -29.45 -9.21
CA LEU A 106 -5.84 -29.23 -8.93
C LEU A 106 -5.25 -28.04 -9.66
N SER A 107 -5.58 -27.85 -10.95
CA SER A 107 -5.02 -26.78 -11.78
C SER A 107 -5.41 -25.40 -11.22
N ASN A 108 -6.69 -25.18 -10.96
CA ASN A 108 -7.17 -23.92 -10.37
C ASN A 108 -6.63 -23.68 -8.97
N ALA A 109 -6.54 -24.72 -8.15
CA ALA A 109 -6.01 -24.60 -6.81
C ALA A 109 -4.52 -24.20 -6.81
N LEU A 110 -3.72 -24.76 -7.73
CA LEU A 110 -2.32 -24.37 -7.90
C LEU A 110 -2.16 -22.92 -8.38
N LEU A 111 -2.95 -22.48 -9.36
CA LEU A 111 -2.93 -21.09 -9.83
C LEU A 111 -3.28 -20.10 -8.71
N ARG A 112 -4.31 -20.41 -7.92
CA ARG A 112 -4.70 -19.57 -6.77
C ARG A 112 -3.62 -19.53 -5.70
N ARG A 113 -3.02 -20.68 -5.40
CA ARG A 113 -1.91 -20.78 -4.45
C ARG A 113 -0.72 -19.95 -4.91
N GLU A 114 -0.33 -20.05 -6.17
CA GLU A 114 0.75 -19.26 -6.75
C GLU A 114 0.46 -17.76 -6.68
N ALA A 115 -0.75 -17.33 -7.05
CA ALA A 115 -1.16 -15.95 -6.95
C ALA A 115 -1.05 -15.39 -5.53
N LEU A 116 -1.46 -16.15 -4.50
CA LEU A 116 -1.33 -15.74 -3.11
C LEU A 116 0.14 -15.69 -2.65
N LEU A 117 0.98 -16.63 -3.08
CA LEU A 117 2.40 -16.61 -2.75
C LEU A 117 3.12 -15.39 -3.34
N ARG A 118 2.76 -14.96 -4.56
CA ARG A 118 3.30 -13.72 -5.16
C ARG A 118 2.99 -12.48 -4.35
N LEU A 119 1.89 -12.44 -3.61
CA LEU A 119 1.53 -11.30 -2.76
C LEU A 119 2.48 -11.11 -1.57
N VAL A 120 3.13 -12.18 -1.10
CA VAL A 120 4.05 -12.15 0.05
C VAL A 120 5.51 -12.26 -0.33
N ASP A 121 5.80 -12.68 -1.55
CA ASP A 121 7.17 -12.77 -2.06
C ASP A 121 7.81 -11.37 -2.16
N PRO A 122 8.91 -11.09 -1.43
CA PRO A 122 9.58 -9.79 -1.47
C PRO A 122 10.09 -9.40 -2.87
N VAL A 123 10.39 -10.37 -3.72
CA VAL A 123 10.83 -10.11 -5.11
C VAL A 123 9.68 -9.70 -6.01
N CYS A 124 8.45 -10.11 -5.66
CA CYS A 124 7.22 -9.76 -6.39
C CYS A 124 6.52 -8.56 -5.72
N LEU A 125 5.47 -8.83 -4.95
CA LEU A 125 4.60 -7.82 -4.38
C LEU A 125 4.75 -7.66 -2.86
N GLY A 126 5.47 -8.58 -2.20
CA GLY A 126 5.57 -8.64 -0.74
C GLY A 126 6.32 -7.48 -0.10
N ASP A 127 7.14 -6.74 -0.87
CA ASP A 127 7.89 -5.58 -0.36
C ASP A 127 7.13 -4.24 -0.44
N PHE A 128 5.91 -4.22 -1.02
CA PHE A 128 5.05 -3.04 -0.94
C PHE A 128 4.88 -2.59 0.50
N LYS A 129 4.82 -1.28 0.73
CA LYS A 129 4.62 -0.71 2.06
C LYS A 129 3.15 -0.41 2.28
N TRP A 130 2.64 -0.89 3.39
CA TRP A 130 1.32 -0.57 3.91
C TRP A 130 1.48 0.52 4.96
N PHE A 131 0.91 1.69 4.68
CA PHE A 131 0.86 2.81 5.61
C PHE A 131 -0.53 2.88 6.19
N VAL A 132 -0.65 2.81 7.49
CA VAL A 132 -1.92 2.93 8.20
C VAL A 132 -1.92 4.23 8.97
N PHE A 133 -2.85 5.10 8.63
CA PHE A 133 -3.09 6.38 9.30
C PHE A 133 -4.48 6.40 9.89
N LYS A 134 -4.66 7.11 11.01
CA LYS A 134 -5.97 7.33 11.60
C LYS A 134 -6.21 8.83 11.80
N LYS A 135 -7.45 9.24 11.73
CA LYS A 135 -7.89 10.59 12.07
C LYS A 135 -9.21 10.51 12.80
N PHE A 136 -9.25 11.06 14.01
CA PHE A 136 -10.47 11.14 14.80
C PHE A 136 -10.58 12.53 15.41
N ASN A 137 -11.64 13.26 15.09
CA ASN A 137 -11.94 14.54 15.71
C ASN A 137 -12.67 14.29 17.04
N GLU A 138 -12.04 14.59 18.16
CA GLU A 138 -12.58 14.42 19.52
C GLU A 138 -13.88 15.22 19.77
N LYS A 139 -14.19 16.23 18.96
CA LYS A 139 -15.39 17.08 19.12
C LYS A 139 -16.74 16.37 18.97
N LYS A 140 -16.79 15.10 18.54
CA LYS A 140 -18.03 14.33 18.44
C LYS A 140 -18.27 13.30 19.56
N MET A 141 -17.36 13.13 20.50
CA MET A 141 -17.57 12.22 21.66
C MET A 141 -18.30 12.86 22.85
N ASN A 142 -18.65 14.14 22.78
CA ASN A 142 -19.53 14.79 23.77
C ASN A 142 -21.03 14.63 23.45
N ILE A 143 -21.45 13.45 23.06
CA ILE A 143 -22.88 13.10 22.98
C ILE A 143 -23.18 12.18 24.16
N ASN A 144 -23.83 12.77 25.17
CA ASN A 144 -24.61 12.11 26.22
C ASN A 144 -23.88 11.46 27.40
N SER A 145 -23.22 12.28 28.21
CA SER A 145 -23.14 11.99 29.65
C SER A 145 -24.40 12.48 30.45
N THR A 146 -25.50 12.83 29.77
CA THR A 146 -26.69 13.41 30.43
C THR A 146 -27.90 12.50 30.46
N CYS A 147 -27.77 11.20 30.20
CA CYS A 147 -28.86 10.24 30.31
C CYS A 147 -28.52 9.09 31.25
N LEU A 148 -28.17 9.40 32.50
CA LEU A 148 -28.26 8.48 33.63
C LEU A 148 -28.43 9.33 34.91
N ARG A 149 -29.66 9.80 35.14
CA ARG A 149 -30.19 10.10 36.47
C ARG A 149 -31.59 9.48 36.54
#